data_46ed0e7a6f14cf304b116abe497a331c
#
_entry.id   46ed0e7a6f14cf304b116abe497a331c
#
_cell.length_a   1.000
_cell.length_b   1.000
_cell.length_c   1.000
_cell.angle_alpha   90.00
_cell.angle_beta   90.00
_cell.angle_gamma   90.00
#
_symmetry.space_group_name_H-M   'P 1'
#
loop_
_entity.id
_entity.type
_entity.pdbx_description
1 polymer ?
#
loop_
_entity_poly.entity_id
_entity_poly.type
_entity_poly.pdbx_seq_one_letter_code
_entity_poly.pdbx_strand_id
1 'polypeptide(L)'
;MIFVMLLRCDFRKLGKLGPRMICIFMGCAITLGIGFFALFPLFANALGGADKTWGATAALYASWAGGSANMAAMEDALPVDSGAYSCALALDTACYSLWIALLLFAVKYAQKWNKACKADTSKLDAVAAAANEEVAKETNVKPNAADWIFLIGLTLVVSAISQYIGVQMNGFFKGVGLSFFDKGTCTTVFVTILGLICAMTPLGKLPAVTEFSSVYLYAVVSLIASTATLIDLLSAPMWVVYGLGIRLVHVVLMFILSKVFHWDLCMDSTASVACIGGSASAPIIATAYDGSFAGIGVLMGVLGAAIGNFLGLGMGALLKLFV
;
A
#
# COMPACT_ATOMS: atom_id res chain seq x y z
N MET A 1 11.85 -6.26 -8.01
CA MET A 1 10.62 -5.43 -7.97
C MET A 1 10.62 -4.46 -6.79
N ILE A 2 10.55 -4.90 -5.52
CA ILE A 2 10.44 -4.06 -4.30
C ILE A 2 11.45 -2.91 -4.29
N PHE A 3 12.74 -3.21 -4.54
CA PHE A 3 13.80 -2.20 -4.54
C PHE A 3 13.51 -1.03 -5.49
N VAL A 4 13.21 -1.31 -6.76
CA VAL A 4 13.00 -0.26 -7.78
C VAL A 4 11.77 0.59 -7.48
N MET A 5 10.71 -0.05 -6.98
CA MET A 5 9.49 0.67 -6.60
C MET A 5 9.74 1.63 -5.44
N LEU A 6 10.56 1.21 -4.48
CA LEU A 6 10.90 2.03 -3.31
C LEU A 6 11.92 3.13 -3.62
N LEU A 7 12.70 3.03 -4.71
CA LEU A 7 13.56 4.13 -5.16
C LEU A 7 12.80 5.43 -5.44
N ARG A 8 11.49 5.36 -5.68
CA ARG A 8 10.63 6.53 -5.86
C ARG A 8 10.19 7.17 -4.53
N CYS A 9 10.38 6.47 -3.40
CA CYS A 9 9.84 6.84 -2.10
C CYS A 9 10.82 7.69 -1.28
N ASP A 10 11.14 8.90 -1.72
CA ASP A 10 12.00 9.81 -0.96
C ASP A 10 11.24 10.41 0.24
N PHE A 11 11.57 9.94 1.45
CA PHE A 11 10.96 10.41 2.70
C PHE A 11 11.09 11.92 2.95
N ARG A 12 12.10 12.58 2.39
CA ARG A 12 12.29 14.04 2.54
C ARG A 12 11.12 14.80 1.90
N LYS A 13 10.54 14.23 0.84
CA LYS A 13 9.36 14.81 0.17
C LYS A 13 8.11 14.71 1.04
N LEU A 14 8.00 13.65 1.84
CA LEU A 14 6.84 13.43 2.71
C LEU A 14 6.71 14.48 3.81
N GLY A 15 7.81 15.15 4.18
CA GLY A 15 7.77 16.30 5.09
C GLY A 15 6.88 17.44 4.61
N LYS A 16 6.64 17.55 3.30
CA LYS A 16 5.76 18.55 2.69
C LYS A 16 4.27 18.30 2.94
N LEU A 17 3.89 17.04 3.22
CA LEU A 17 2.52 16.71 3.62
C LEU A 17 2.14 17.30 4.98
N GLY A 18 3.14 17.50 5.83
CA GLY A 18 2.90 17.91 7.21
C GLY A 18 2.34 16.77 8.09
N PRO A 19 2.40 16.94 9.42
CA PRO A 19 2.05 15.88 10.36
C PRO A 19 0.57 15.48 10.29
N ARG A 20 -0.33 16.42 9.98
CA ARG A 20 -1.77 16.15 9.90
C ARG A 20 -2.09 15.14 8.79
N MET A 21 -1.52 15.32 7.59
CA MET A 21 -1.77 14.42 6.45
C MET A 21 -1.20 13.02 6.71
N ILE A 22 -0.03 12.96 7.35
CA ILE A 22 0.57 11.69 7.78
C ILE A 22 -0.33 10.99 8.82
N CYS A 23 -0.87 11.74 9.80
CA CYS A 23 -1.79 11.18 10.79
C CYS A 23 -3.09 10.67 10.14
N ILE A 24 -3.65 11.38 9.17
CA ILE A 24 -4.85 10.92 8.45
C ILE A 24 -4.54 9.62 7.71
N PHE A 25 -3.42 9.56 6.99
CA PHE A 25 -2.99 8.35 6.29
C PHE A 25 -2.81 7.17 7.24
N MET A 26 -2.10 7.39 8.35
CA MET A 26 -1.92 6.35 9.38
C MET A 26 -3.24 5.91 10.01
N GLY A 27 -4.17 6.86 10.22
CA GLY A 27 -5.53 6.56 10.65
C GLY A 27 -6.27 5.64 9.68
N CYS A 28 -6.16 5.89 8.37
CA CYS A 28 -6.71 5.00 7.34
C CYS A 28 -6.08 3.60 7.39
N ALA A 29 -4.77 3.50 7.46
CA ALA A 29 -4.07 2.22 7.52
C ALA A 29 -4.44 1.43 8.79
N ILE A 30 -4.49 2.10 9.94
CA ILE A 30 -4.85 1.47 11.23
C ILE A 30 -6.32 1.01 11.23
N THR A 31 -7.25 1.81 10.76
CA THR A 31 -8.67 1.44 10.72
C THR A 31 -8.95 0.28 9.79
N LEU A 32 -8.24 0.19 8.65
CA LEU A 32 -8.22 -0.99 7.80
C LEU A 32 -7.64 -2.19 8.56
N GLY A 33 -6.48 -2.02 9.21
CA GLY A 33 -5.84 -3.07 10.00
C GLY A 33 -6.74 -3.62 11.11
N ILE A 34 -7.48 -2.76 11.81
CA ILE A 34 -8.48 -3.19 12.80
C ILE A 34 -9.55 -4.05 12.14
N GLY A 35 -10.05 -3.66 10.97
CA GLY A 35 -11.03 -4.44 10.21
C GLY A 35 -10.49 -5.82 9.84
N PHE A 36 -9.27 -5.90 9.29
CA PHE A 36 -8.62 -7.16 8.95
C PHE A 36 -8.44 -8.05 10.18
N PHE A 37 -7.88 -7.53 11.25
CA PHE A 37 -7.59 -8.29 12.46
C PHE A 37 -8.86 -8.77 13.18
N ALA A 38 -9.85 -7.88 13.34
CA ALA A 38 -11.06 -8.19 14.09
C ALA A 38 -12.00 -9.17 13.36
N LEU A 39 -12.07 -9.07 12.02
CA LEU A 39 -12.95 -9.92 11.24
C LEU A 39 -12.31 -11.26 10.85
N PHE A 40 -10.98 -11.35 10.81
CA PHE A 40 -10.30 -12.58 10.39
C PHE A 40 -10.75 -13.81 11.19
N PRO A 41 -10.71 -13.84 12.53
CA PRO A 41 -11.10 -15.04 13.28
C PRO A 41 -12.57 -15.43 13.06
N LEU A 42 -13.44 -14.47 12.73
CA LEU A 42 -14.86 -14.73 12.46
C LEU A 42 -15.06 -15.38 11.08
N PHE A 43 -14.22 -15.03 10.11
CA PHE A 43 -14.35 -15.47 8.72
C PHE A 43 -13.35 -16.56 8.32
N ALA A 44 -12.29 -16.82 9.08
CA ALA A 44 -11.20 -17.70 8.70
C ALA A 44 -11.69 -19.09 8.19
N ASN A 45 -12.62 -19.72 8.90
CA ASN A 45 -13.18 -21.00 8.48
C ASN A 45 -13.97 -20.90 7.17
N ALA A 46 -14.73 -19.83 6.98
CA ALA A 46 -15.53 -19.59 5.79
C ALA A 46 -14.67 -19.19 4.58
N LEU A 47 -13.48 -18.65 4.81
CA LEU A 47 -12.50 -18.32 3.77
C LEU A 47 -11.70 -19.53 3.30
N GLY A 48 -11.69 -20.65 4.05
CA GLY A 48 -10.97 -21.86 3.69
C GLY A 48 -10.02 -22.40 4.76
N GLY A 49 -10.06 -21.86 5.98
CA GLY A 49 -9.22 -22.22 7.12
C GLY A 49 -8.15 -21.16 7.42
N ALA A 50 -7.92 -20.90 8.71
CA ALA A 50 -6.95 -19.90 9.15
C ALA A 50 -5.54 -20.22 8.67
N ASP A 51 -5.13 -21.48 8.73
CA ASP A 51 -3.84 -22.01 8.30
C ASP A 51 -3.49 -21.70 6.83
N LYS A 52 -4.49 -21.68 5.95
CA LYS A 52 -4.32 -21.42 4.51
C LYS A 52 -4.48 -19.93 4.16
N THR A 53 -5.29 -19.20 4.90
CA THR A 53 -5.74 -17.86 4.47
C THR A 53 -5.04 -16.69 5.14
N TRP A 54 -4.32 -16.90 6.26
CA TRP A 54 -3.67 -15.81 6.98
C TRP A 54 -2.62 -15.06 6.14
N GLY A 55 -1.80 -15.78 5.36
CA GLY A 55 -0.77 -15.17 4.51
C GLY A 55 -1.39 -14.34 3.38
N ALA A 56 -2.40 -14.87 2.69
CA ALA A 56 -3.13 -14.17 1.64
C ALA A 56 -3.88 -12.94 2.20
N THR A 57 -4.46 -13.06 3.39
CA THR A 57 -5.12 -11.94 4.09
C THR A 57 -4.14 -10.85 4.49
N ALA A 58 -2.94 -11.21 4.96
CA ALA A 58 -1.87 -10.25 5.26
C ALA A 58 -1.36 -9.56 3.99
N ALA A 59 -1.24 -10.29 2.88
CA ALA A 59 -0.88 -9.73 1.58
C ALA A 59 -1.96 -8.74 1.08
N LEU A 60 -3.23 -9.09 1.23
CA LEU A 60 -4.34 -8.18 0.91
C LEU A 60 -4.30 -6.91 1.76
N TYR A 61 -4.02 -7.03 3.06
CA TYR A 61 -3.84 -5.85 3.90
C TYR A 61 -2.65 -4.98 3.45
N ALA A 62 -1.52 -5.58 3.05
CA ALA A 62 -0.40 -4.83 2.50
C ALA A 62 -0.79 -4.05 1.24
N SER A 63 -1.63 -4.64 0.37
CA SER A 63 -2.23 -3.93 -0.77
C SER A 63 -3.09 -2.76 -0.32
N TRP A 64 -3.94 -2.98 0.70
CA TRP A 64 -4.85 -1.96 1.21
C TRP A 64 -4.20 -0.95 2.17
N ALA A 65 -2.90 -1.06 2.43
CA ALA A 65 -2.12 -0.11 3.20
C ALA A 65 -1.02 0.59 2.38
N GLY A 66 -0.75 0.11 1.15
CA GLY A 66 0.35 0.66 0.36
C GLY A 66 0.29 0.40 -1.15
N GLY A 67 -0.78 -0.27 -1.62
CA GLY A 67 -0.99 -0.59 -3.04
C GLY A 67 -0.52 -2.00 -3.42
N SER A 68 -0.97 -2.47 -4.59
CA SER A 68 -0.79 -3.85 -5.08
C SER A 68 0.67 -4.33 -5.17
N ALA A 69 1.62 -3.41 -5.26
CA ALA A 69 3.04 -3.73 -5.20
C ALA A 69 3.45 -4.38 -3.87
N ASN A 70 2.90 -3.89 -2.77
CA ASN A 70 3.15 -4.45 -1.45
C ASN A 70 2.46 -5.82 -1.29
N MET A 71 1.32 -6.04 -1.94
CA MET A 71 0.68 -7.36 -1.98
C MET A 71 1.60 -8.40 -2.64
N ALA A 72 2.16 -8.07 -3.81
CA ALA A 72 3.10 -8.95 -4.51
C ALA A 72 4.39 -9.19 -3.70
N ALA A 73 4.85 -8.16 -2.95
CA ALA A 73 6.00 -8.34 -2.04
C ALA A 73 5.70 -9.30 -0.89
N MET A 74 4.45 -9.34 -0.41
CA MET A 74 4.03 -10.25 0.66
C MET A 74 3.87 -11.69 0.16
N GLU A 75 3.51 -11.92 -1.11
CA GLU A 75 3.50 -13.26 -1.71
C GLU A 75 4.86 -13.93 -1.64
N ASP A 76 5.93 -13.15 -1.88
CA ASP A 76 7.31 -13.65 -1.77
C ASP A 76 7.78 -13.77 -0.31
N ALA A 77 7.24 -12.96 0.59
CA ALA A 77 7.71 -12.83 1.96
C ALA A 77 7.03 -13.78 2.96
N LEU A 78 5.79 -14.18 2.70
CA LEU A 78 4.97 -14.97 3.61
C LEU A 78 4.61 -16.32 2.99
N PRO A 79 4.35 -17.35 3.81
CA PRO A 79 3.74 -18.58 3.32
C PRO A 79 2.31 -18.29 2.85
N VAL A 80 2.11 -18.26 1.54
CA VAL A 80 0.82 -17.92 0.92
C VAL A 80 0.29 -19.10 0.14
N ASP A 81 -0.93 -19.54 0.44
CA ASP A 81 -1.66 -20.50 -0.38
C ASP A 81 -2.11 -19.84 -1.68
N SER A 82 -1.81 -20.46 -2.82
CA SER A 82 -2.07 -19.89 -4.15
C SER A 82 -3.56 -19.66 -4.43
N GLY A 83 -4.44 -20.56 -3.94
CA GLY A 83 -5.88 -20.43 -4.11
C GLY A 83 -6.45 -19.26 -3.29
N ALA A 84 -6.04 -19.16 -2.01
CA ALA A 84 -6.41 -18.03 -1.16
C ALA A 84 -5.88 -16.70 -1.70
N TYR A 85 -4.65 -16.69 -2.26
CA TYR A 85 -4.07 -15.49 -2.85
C TYR A 85 -4.81 -15.03 -4.11
N SER A 86 -5.21 -15.97 -4.97
CA SER A 86 -6.04 -15.67 -6.14
C SER A 86 -7.37 -15.02 -5.77
N CYS A 87 -8.05 -15.54 -4.73
CA CYS A 87 -9.27 -14.93 -4.18
C CYS A 87 -9.02 -13.53 -3.62
N ALA A 88 -7.92 -13.35 -2.87
CA ALA A 88 -7.54 -12.07 -2.31
C ALA A 88 -7.22 -11.02 -3.39
N LEU A 89 -6.52 -11.40 -4.47
CA LEU A 89 -6.19 -10.54 -5.60
C LEU A 89 -7.44 -10.13 -6.39
N ALA A 90 -8.35 -11.07 -6.64
CA ALA A 90 -9.61 -10.78 -7.31
C ALA A 90 -10.49 -9.84 -6.45
N LEU A 91 -10.51 -10.07 -5.13
CA LEU A 91 -11.18 -9.18 -4.18
C LEU A 91 -10.56 -7.79 -4.15
N ASP A 92 -9.22 -7.69 -4.15
CA ASP A 92 -8.49 -6.42 -4.21
C ASP A 92 -8.95 -5.57 -5.39
N THR A 93 -8.95 -6.15 -6.59
CA THR A 93 -9.35 -5.50 -7.83
C THR A 93 -10.82 -5.05 -7.82
N ALA A 94 -11.71 -5.92 -7.38
CA ALA A 94 -13.14 -5.62 -7.31
C ALA A 94 -13.45 -4.52 -6.28
N CYS A 95 -12.90 -4.66 -5.08
CA CYS A 95 -13.08 -3.69 -4.01
C CYS A 95 -12.44 -2.33 -4.33
N TYR A 96 -11.28 -2.30 -4.98
CA TYR A 96 -10.63 -1.08 -5.42
C TYR A 96 -11.51 -0.26 -6.36
N SER A 97 -12.04 -0.89 -7.40
CA SER A 97 -12.88 -0.22 -8.40
C SER A 97 -14.17 0.35 -7.77
N LEU A 98 -14.82 -0.45 -6.93
CA LEU A 98 -16.02 -0.03 -6.21
C LEU A 98 -15.71 1.13 -5.24
N TRP A 99 -14.57 1.06 -4.54
CA TRP A 99 -14.17 2.05 -3.55
C TRP A 99 -13.91 3.42 -4.17
N ILE A 100 -13.17 3.48 -5.29
CA ILE A 100 -12.96 4.73 -6.03
C ILE A 100 -14.31 5.34 -6.45
N ALA A 101 -15.22 4.54 -7.02
CA ALA A 101 -16.52 5.02 -7.44
C ALA A 101 -17.34 5.59 -6.26
N LEU A 102 -17.31 4.92 -5.10
CA LEU A 102 -17.98 5.40 -3.88
C LEU A 102 -17.38 6.70 -3.37
N LEU A 103 -16.03 6.84 -3.37
CA LEU A 103 -15.39 8.07 -2.91
C LEU A 103 -15.58 9.24 -3.88
N LEU A 104 -15.58 9.01 -5.19
CA LEU A 104 -15.97 10.03 -6.17
C LEU A 104 -17.42 10.49 -5.97
N PHE A 105 -18.32 9.55 -5.66
CA PHE A 105 -19.71 9.89 -5.33
C PHE A 105 -19.79 10.68 -4.01
N ALA A 106 -18.92 10.40 -3.04
CA ALA A 106 -18.89 11.07 -1.74
C ALA A 106 -18.44 12.54 -1.82
N VAL A 107 -17.76 12.96 -2.89
CA VAL A 107 -17.32 14.37 -3.09
C VAL A 107 -18.47 15.35 -2.90
N LYS A 108 -19.66 15.05 -3.44
CA LYS A 108 -20.85 15.89 -3.31
C LYS A 108 -21.37 16.05 -1.86
N TYR A 109 -20.91 15.19 -0.96
CA TYR A 109 -21.29 15.25 0.46
C TYR A 109 -20.22 15.90 1.34
N ALA A 110 -19.11 16.40 0.75
CA ALA A 110 -17.98 16.98 1.49
C ALA A 110 -18.43 18.09 2.47
N GLN A 111 -19.30 19.00 2.03
CA GLN A 111 -19.78 20.07 2.90
C GLN A 111 -20.55 19.55 4.12
N LYS A 112 -21.39 18.50 3.92
CA LYS A 112 -22.15 17.90 5.03
C LYS A 112 -21.24 17.18 6.01
N TRP A 113 -20.27 16.43 5.49
CA TRP A 113 -19.25 15.75 6.28
C TRP A 113 -18.41 16.73 7.08
N ASN A 114 -17.84 17.73 6.42
CA ASN A 114 -16.98 18.73 7.04
C ASN A 114 -17.70 19.50 8.13
N LYS A 115 -18.99 19.84 7.92
CA LYS A 115 -19.83 20.43 8.95
C LYS A 115 -20.06 19.50 10.15
N ALA A 116 -20.35 18.21 9.90
CA ALA A 116 -20.57 17.21 10.95
C ALA A 116 -19.30 16.93 11.77
N CYS A 117 -18.13 16.95 11.14
CA CYS A 117 -16.84 16.71 11.77
C CYS A 117 -16.18 18.01 12.28
N LYS A 118 -16.79 19.20 12.05
CA LYS A 118 -16.20 20.51 12.32
C LYS A 118 -14.78 20.63 11.72
N ALA A 119 -14.63 20.17 10.48
CA ALA A 119 -13.34 20.05 9.81
C ALA A 119 -12.61 21.39 9.66
N ASP A 120 -11.33 21.38 9.96
CA ASP A 120 -10.44 22.51 9.72
C ASP A 120 -9.77 22.37 8.34
N THR A 121 -10.13 23.21 7.39
CA THR A 121 -9.59 23.23 6.03
C THR A 121 -8.61 24.38 5.79
N SER A 122 -8.31 25.18 6.82
CA SER A 122 -7.56 26.43 6.69
C SER A 122 -6.14 26.32 6.11
N LYS A 123 -5.53 25.13 6.18
CA LYS A 123 -4.15 24.89 5.74
C LYS A 123 -4.06 24.04 4.47
N LEU A 124 -5.20 23.62 3.89
CA LEU A 124 -5.20 22.72 2.73
C LEU A 124 -4.48 23.30 1.53
N ASP A 125 -4.77 24.55 1.17
CA ASP A 125 -4.17 25.21 0.02
C ASP A 125 -2.65 25.37 0.16
N ALA A 126 -2.17 25.68 1.37
CA ALA A 126 -0.74 25.78 1.64
C ALA A 126 -0.03 24.43 1.53
N VAL A 127 -0.65 23.36 2.03
CA VAL A 127 -0.12 21.98 1.88
C VAL A 127 -0.14 21.54 0.43
N ALA A 128 -1.21 21.85 -0.31
CA ALA A 128 -1.33 21.54 -1.73
C ALA A 128 -0.23 22.27 -2.55
N ALA A 129 0.00 23.56 -2.31
CA ALA A 129 1.05 24.31 -2.99
C ALA A 129 2.43 23.70 -2.73
N ALA A 130 2.75 23.36 -1.48
CA ALA A 130 4.03 22.74 -1.11
C ALA A 130 4.20 21.35 -1.71
N ALA A 131 3.12 20.55 -1.79
CA ALA A 131 3.15 19.22 -2.39
C ALA A 131 3.33 19.29 -3.92
N ASN A 132 2.63 20.22 -4.59
CA ASN A 132 2.75 20.41 -6.03
C ASN A 132 4.14 20.91 -6.43
N GLU A 133 4.72 21.84 -5.65
CA GLU A 133 6.10 22.31 -5.85
C GLU A 133 7.09 21.14 -5.77
N GLU A 134 6.90 20.23 -4.83
CA GLU A 134 7.79 19.08 -4.66
C GLU A 134 7.66 18.07 -5.81
N VAL A 135 6.43 17.79 -6.24
CA VAL A 135 6.17 16.89 -7.39
C VAL A 135 6.71 17.51 -8.69
N ALA A 136 6.59 18.83 -8.87
CA ALA A 136 7.09 19.53 -10.06
C ALA A 136 8.62 19.53 -10.17
N LYS A 137 9.35 19.33 -9.07
CA LYS A 137 10.82 19.20 -9.07
C LYS A 137 11.29 17.86 -9.66
N GLU A 138 10.40 16.90 -9.85
CA GLU A 138 10.73 15.65 -10.55
C GLU A 138 11.03 15.96 -12.02
N THR A 139 12.30 15.92 -12.37
CA THR A 139 12.78 16.23 -13.72
C THR A 139 12.31 15.15 -14.70
N ASN A 140 11.51 15.53 -15.68
CA ASN A 140 11.13 14.68 -16.82
C ASN A 140 12.30 14.54 -17.82
N VAL A 141 13.39 13.95 -17.37
CA VAL A 141 14.49 13.58 -18.27
C VAL A 141 14.12 12.26 -18.93
N LYS A 142 14.07 12.24 -20.27
CA LYS A 142 13.79 10.98 -20.99
C LYS A 142 14.94 10.00 -20.75
N PRO A 143 14.65 8.77 -20.29
CA PRO A 143 15.66 7.75 -20.06
C PRO A 143 16.29 7.32 -21.38
N ASN A 144 17.58 7.04 -21.33
CA ASN A 144 18.34 6.46 -22.45
C ASN A 144 18.59 4.95 -22.21
N ALA A 145 19.14 4.27 -23.19
CA ALA A 145 19.42 2.83 -23.08
C ALA A 145 20.39 2.49 -21.94
N ALA A 146 21.35 3.38 -21.63
CA ALA A 146 22.29 3.15 -20.54
C ALA A 146 21.60 3.19 -19.17
N ASP A 147 20.62 4.08 -18.99
CA ASP A 147 19.83 4.16 -17.75
C ASP A 147 19.05 2.86 -17.50
N TRP A 148 18.47 2.28 -18.55
CA TRP A 148 17.75 1.00 -18.46
C TRP A 148 18.69 -0.14 -18.11
N ILE A 149 19.83 -0.26 -18.81
CA ILE A 149 20.83 -1.31 -18.56
C ILE A 149 21.37 -1.20 -17.14
N PHE A 150 21.67 0.02 -16.69
CA PHE A 150 22.15 0.28 -15.34
C PHE A 150 21.13 -0.16 -14.28
N LEU A 151 19.85 0.21 -14.44
CA LEU A 151 18.79 -0.17 -13.50
C LEU A 151 18.55 -1.68 -13.47
N ILE A 152 18.59 -2.36 -14.62
CA ILE A 152 18.48 -3.81 -14.68
C ILE A 152 19.65 -4.44 -13.90
N GLY A 153 20.89 -4.03 -14.19
CA GLY A 153 22.08 -4.53 -13.51
C GLY A 153 22.04 -4.28 -12.00
N LEU A 154 21.71 -3.04 -11.60
CA LEU A 154 21.58 -2.66 -10.21
C LEU A 154 20.50 -3.51 -9.49
N THR A 155 19.36 -3.73 -10.13
CA THR A 155 18.27 -4.52 -9.56
C THR A 155 18.68 -5.97 -9.33
N LEU A 156 19.40 -6.57 -10.28
CA LEU A 156 19.91 -7.95 -10.16
C LEU A 156 20.92 -8.05 -9.02
N VAL A 157 21.87 -7.12 -8.92
CA VAL A 157 22.87 -7.09 -7.85
C VAL A 157 22.22 -6.92 -6.49
N VAL A 158 21.30 -5.96 -6.36
CA VAL A 158 20.56 -5.73 -5.10
C VAL A 158 19.72 -6.95 -4.73
N SER A 159 19.07 -7.60 -5.70
CA SER A 159 18.29 -8.82 -5.46
C SER A 159 19.19 -9.94 -4.91
N ALA A 160 20.36 -10.17 -5.53
CA ALA A 160 21.31 -11.19 -5.07
C ALA A 160 21.81 -10.90 -3.64
N ILE A 161 22.22 -9.66 -3.37
CA ILE A 161 22.66 -9.23 -2.04
C ILE A 161 21.55 -9.40 -1.01
N SER A 162 20.32 -8.98 -1.34
CA SER A 162 19.18 -9.07 -0.42
C SER A 162 18.82 -10.52 -0.09
N GLN A 163 18.88 -11.43 -1.06
CA GLN A 163 18.66 -12.85 -0.81
C GLN A 163 19.74 -13.46 0.07
N TYR A 164 21.01 -13.11 -0.18
CA TYR A 164 22.13 -13.58 0.64
C TYR A 164 21.97 -13.11 2.10
N ILE A 165 21.74 -11.81 2.30
CA ILE A 165 21.56 -11.23 3.64
C ILE A 165 20.29 -11.80 4.31
N GLY A 166 19.21 -12.00 3.56
CA GLY A 166 17.98 -12.62 4.08
C GLY A 166 18.21 -14.02 4.66
N VAL A 167 19.09 -14.82 4.02
CA VAL A 167 19.49 -16.13 4.57
C VAL A 167 20.25 -15.99 5.88
N GLN A 168 21.20 -15.06 5.97
CA GLN A 168 21.99 -14.84 7.18
C GLN A 168 21.10 -14.33 8.34
N MET A 169 20.22 -13.36 8.06
CA MET A 169 19.26 -12.85 9.03
C MET A 169 18.32 -13.95 9.54
N ASN A 170 17.79 -14.79 8.64
CA ASN A 170 16.96 -15.92 9.02
C ASN A 170 17.69 -16.88 9.96
N GLY A 171 18.96 -17.19 9.69
CA GLY A 171 19.81 -18.01 10.59
C GLY A 171 19.91 -17.41 11.98
N PHE A 172 20.15 -16.10 12.08
CA PHE A 172 20.20 -15.38 13.35
C PHE A 172 18.87 -15.44 14.12
N PHE A 173 17.75 -15.10 13.46
CA PHE A 173 16.43 -15.07 14.11
C PHE A 173 15.93 -16.46 14.51
N LYS A 174 16.24 -17.51 13.74
CA LYS A 174 15.98 -18.89 14.15
C LYS A 174 16.74 -19.26 15.43
N GLY A 175 17.98 -18.81 15.55
CA GLY A 175 18.80 -19.02 16.75
C GLY A 175 18.22 -18.38 18.02
N VAL A 176 17.43 -17.31 17.88
CA VAL A 176 16.73 -16.62 18.99
C VAL A 176 15.27 -17.06 19.14
N GLY A 177 14.81 -18.08 18.42
CA GLY A 177 13.44 -18.63 18.54
C GLY A 177 12.36 -17.84 17.82
N LEU A 178 12.71 -16.87 16.96
CA LEU A 178 11.76 -16.03 16.20
C LEU A 178 11.44 -16.65 14.84
N SER A 179 10.57 -17.64 14.81
CA SER A 179 10.21 -18.40 13.62
C SER A 179 9.46 -17.62 12.53
N PHE A 180 8.89 -16.45 12.87
CA PHE A 180 8.22 -15.57 11.90
C PHE A 180 9.21 -14.96 10.90
N PHE A 181 10.44 -14.70 11.31
CA PHE A 181 11.48 -14.12 10.45
C PHE A 181 12.14 -15.21 9.60
N ASP A 182 11.38 -15.78 8.68
CA ASP A 182 11.91 -16.72 7.69
C ASP A 182 12.77 -16.00 6.62
N LYS A 183 13.29 -16.75 5.64
CA LYS A 183 14.13 -16.19 4.57
C LYS A 183 13.39 -15.11 3.76
N GLY A 184 12.11 -15.35 3.43
CA GLY A 184 11.30 -14.43 2.63
C GLY A 184 11.07 -13.11 3.36
N THR A 185 10.60 -13.19 4.60
CA THR A 185 10.40 -12.02 5.49
C THR A 185 11.68 -11.21 5.66
N CYS A 186 12.81 -11.87 5.98
CA CYS A 186 14.11 -11.19 6.16
C CYS A 186 14.57 -10.50 4.88
N THR A 187 14.46 -11.16 3.72
CA THR A 187 14.82 -10.59 2.43
C THR A 187 13.96 -9.35 2.12
N THR A 188 12.66 -9.44 2.35
CA THR A 188 11.71 -8.34 2.10
C THR A 188 11.98 -7.15 3.01
N VAL A 189 12.20 -7.36 4.30
CA VAL A 189 12.58 -6.28 5.23
C VAL A 189 13.87 -5.61 4.80
N PHE A 190 14.91 -6.40 4.49
CA PHE A 190 16.20 -5.85 4.08
C PHE A 190 16.11 -5.04 2.80
N VAL A 191 15.49 -5.58 1.74
CA VAL A 191 15.37 -4.87 0.46
C VAL A 191 14.47 -3.64 0.57
N THR A 192 13.47 -3.65 1.47
CA THR A 192 12.63 -2.50 1.74
C THR A 192 13.43 -1.37 2.38
N ILE A 193 14.18 -1.66 3.43
CA ILE A 193 15.03 -0.66 4.10
C ILE A 193 16.09 -0.13 3.12
N LEU A 194 16.76 -1.01 2.39
CA LEU A 194 17.77 -0.62 1.41
C LEU A 194 17.20 0.26 0.30
N GLY A 195 16.02 -0.09 -0.23
CA GLY A 195 15.33 0.70 -1.25
C GLY A 195 14.98 2.11 -0.76
N LEU A 196 14.47 2.23 0.46
CA LEU A 196 14.14 3.52 1.07
C LEU A 196 15.37 4.39 1.33
N ILE A 197 16.48 3.79 1.77
CA ILE A 197 17.76 4.51 1.94
C ILE A 197 18.27 4.98 0.58
N CYS A 198 18.28 4.12 -0.42
CA CYS A 198 18.73 4.44 -1.79
C CYS A 198 17.85 5.52 -2.46
N ALA A 199 16.53 5.57 -2.14
CA ALA A 199 15.62 6.61 -2.62
C ALA A 199 16.05 8.03 -2.19
N MET A 200 16.74 8.15 -1.05
CA MET A 200 17.26 9.43 -0.55
C MET A 200 18.61 9.83 -1.19
N THR A 201 19.18 8.96 -2.01
CA THR A 201 20.43 9.18 -2.75
C THR A 201 20.17 9.61 -4.20
N PRO A 202 21.21 9.95 -5.00
CA PRO A 202 21.02 10.20 -6.42
C PRO A 202 20.38 9.05 -7.21
N LEU A 203 20.43 7.81 -6.70
CA LEU A 203 19.80 6.65 -7.33
C LEU A 203 18.28 6.80 -7.46
N GLY A 204 17.61 7.44 -6.48
CA GLY A 204 16.18 7.72 -6.54
C GLY A 204 15.78 8.75 -7.60
N LYS A 205 16.74 9.45 -8.19
CA LYS A 205 16.54 10.48 -9.23
C LYS A 205 16.93 9.99 -10.63
N LEU A 206 17.27 8.73 -10.79
CA LEU A 206 17.62 8.15 -12.10
C LEU A 206 16.42 8.23 -13.05
N PRO A 207 16.62 8.67 -14.31
CA PRO A 207 15.53 8.97 -15.23
C PRO A 207 14.57 7.79 -15.44
N ALA A 208 15.05 6.56 -15.57
CA ALA A 208 14.22 5.41 -15.89
C ALA A 208 13.49 4.75 -14.69
N VAL A 209 13.67 5.24 -13.46
CA VAL A 209 13.14 4.55 -12.24
C VAL A 209 11.62 4.45 -12.26
N THR A 210 10.94 5.50 -12.70
CA THR A 210 9.46 5.55 -12.74
C THR A 210 8.90 4.57 -13.75
N GLU A 211 9.38 4.61 -14.99
CA GLU A 211 8.95 3.73 -16.06
C GLU A 211 9.32 2.27 -15.76
N PHE A 212 10.55 2.04 -15.30
CA PHE A 212 11.03 0.70 -14.97
C PHE A 212 10.24 0.06 -13.83
N SER A 213 9.94 0.83 -12.77
CA SER A 213 9.10 0.34 -11.68
C SER A 213 7.68 -0.01 -12.15
N SER A 214 7.13 0.79 -13.05
CA SER A 214 5.79 0.56 -13.62
C SER A 214 5.76 -0.68 -14.51
N VAL A 215 6.76 -0.86 -15.38
CA VAL A 215 6.90 -2.07 -16.21
C VAL A 215 7.00 -3.33 -15.34
N TYR A 216 7.84 -3.30 -14.29
CA TYR A 216 7.97 -4.42 -13.36
C TYR A 216 6.66 -4.71 -12.63
N LEU A 217 5.96 -3.68 -12.15
CA LEU A 217 4.68 -3.84 -11.48
C LEU A 217 3.66 -4.51 -12.42
N TYR A 218 3.50 -3.97 -13.63
CA TYR A 218 2.55 -4.53 -14.58
C TYR A 218 2.91 -5.96 -15.00
N ALA A 219 4.18 -6.25 -15.17
CA ALA A 219 4.63 -7.61 -15.48
C ALA A 219 4.29 -8.59 -14.35
N VAL A 220 4.62 -8.25 -13.10
CA VAL A 220 4.33 -9.10 -11.93
C VAL A 220 2.83 -9.25 -11.72
N VAL A 221 2.07 -8.15 -11.73
CA VAL A 221 0.60 -8.20 -11.56
C VAL A 221 -0.05 -9.00 -12.69
N SER A 222 0.43 -8.86 -13.93
CA SER A 222 -0.11 -9.66 -15.06
C SER A 222 0.20 -11.15 -14.90
N LEU A 223 1.39 -11.51 -14.45
CA LEU A 223 1.75 -12.90 -14.18
C LEU A 223 0.88 -13.49 -13.06
N ILE A 224 0.70 -12.77 -11.96
CA ILE A 224 -0.16 -13.20 -10.86
C ILE A 224 -1.63 -13.28 -11.34
N ALA A 225 -2.12 -12.26 -12.06
CA ALA A 225 -3.48 -12.24 -12.58
C ALA A 225 -3.75 -13.37 -13.60
N SER A 226 -2.72 -13.87 -14.29
CA SER A 226 -2.86 -15.00 -15.20
C SER A 226 -3.17 -16.31 -14.47
N THR A 227 -2.84 -16.42 -13.19
CA THR A 227 -3.16 -17.56 -12.32
C THR A 227 -4.47 -17.40 -11.56
N ALA A 228 -4.95 -16.16 -11.41
CA ALA A 228 -6.21 -15.83 -10.74
C ALA A 228 -7.37 -15.82 -11.74
N THR A 229 -8.50 -16.39 -11.37
CA THR A 229 -9.73 -16.33 -12.18
C THR A 229 -10.85 -15.63 -11.41
N LEU A 230 -11.68 -14.85 -12.12
CA LEU A 230 -12.90 -14.29 -11.52
C LEU A 230 -13.85 -15.41 -11.04
N ILE A 231 -13.72 -16.60 -11.60
CA ILE A 231 -14.45 -17.80 -11.18
C ILE A 231 -14.08 -18.18 -9.74
N ASP A 232 -12.81 -18.01 -9.35
CA ASP A 232 -12.36 -18.27 -7.97
C ASP A 232 -13.09 -17.36 -6.97
N LEU A 233 -13.26 -16.08 -7.31
CA LEU A 233 -14.01 -15.14 -6.47
C LEU A 233 -15.52 -15.46 -6.42
N LEU A 234 -16.12 -15.90 -7.55
CA LEU A 234 -17.51 -16.30 -7.58
C LEU A 234 -17.75 -17.62 -6.81
N SER A 235 -16.76 -18.52 -6.80
CA SER A 235 -16.81 -19.76 -6.02
C SER A 235 -16.52 -19.56 -4.54
N ALA A 236 -15.95 -18.39 -4.15
CA ALA A 236 -15.60 -18.06 -2.77
C ALA A 236 -16.27 -16.74 -2.30
N PRO A 237 -17.62 -16.65 -2.27
CA PRO A 237 -18.35 -15.41 -1.99
C PRO A 237 -18.04 -14.83 -0.59
N MET A 238 -17.56 -15.65 0.34
CA MET A 238 -17.19 -15.21 1.68
C MET A 238 -16.02 -14.24 1.68
N TRP A 239 -15.13 -14.29 0.68
CA TRP A 239 -14.09 -13.27 0.52
C TRP A 239 -14.69 -11.90 0.23
N VAL A 240 -15.73 -11.82 -0.60
CA VAL A 240 -16.43 -10.56 -0.90
C VAL A 240 -17.10 -10.00 0.36
N VAL A 241 -17.79 -10.85 1.11
CA VAL A 241 -18.44 -10.44 2.38
C VAL A 241 -17.41 -9.95 3.38
N TYR A 242 -16.27 -10.66 3.50
CA TYR A 242 -15.15 -10.26 4.34
C TYR A 242 -14.59 -8.90 3.94
N GLY A 243 -14.30 -8.69 2.65
CA GLY A 243 -13.79 -7.40 2.15
C GLY A 243 -14.76 -6.24 2.38
N LEU A 244 -16.05 -6.43 2.13
CA LEU A 244 -17.09 -5.42 2.41
C LEU A 244 -17.21 -5.14 3.91
N GLY A 245 -17.10 -6.18 4.75
CA GLY A 245 -17.07 -6.03 6.20
C GLY A 245 -15.92 -5.14 6.67
N ILE A 246 -14.71 -5.38 6.15
CA ILE A 246 -13.54 -4.54 6.46
C ILE A 246 -13.78 -3.08 6.04
N ARG A 247 -14.36 -2.86 4.84
CA ARG A 247 -14.69 -1.50 4.37
C ARG A 247 -15.69 -0.81 5.27
N LEU A 248 -16.71 -1.53 5.74
CA LEU A 248 -17.68 -0.98 6.67
C LEU A 248 -17.02 -0.55 7.99
N VAL A 249 -16.17 -1.41 8.56
CA VAL A 249 -15.40 -1.08 9.76
C VAL A 249 -14.53 0.16 9.53
N HIS A 250 -13.81 0.21 8.39
CA HIS A 250 -12.98 1.34 8.01
C HIS A 250 -13.78 2.65 7.95
N VAL A 251 -14.93 2.67 7.25
CA VAL A 251 -15.77 3.87 7.12
C VAL A 251 -16.25 4.36 8.49
N VAL A 252 -16.74 3.44 9.33
CA VAL A 252 -17.24 3.80 10.67
C VAL A 252 -16.12 4.38 11.54
N LEU A 253 -14.96 3.73 11.56
CA LEU A 253 -13.84 4.19 12.37
C LEU A 253 -13.26 5.50 11.83
N MET A 254 -13.16 5.67 10.50
CA MET A 254 -12.71 6.93 9.90
C MET A 254 -13.67 8.07 10.23
N PHE A 255 -14.99 7.84 10.18
CA PHE A 255 -15.96 8.87 10.61
C PHE A 255 -15.77 9.28 12.08
N ILE A 256 -15.51 8.31 12.97
CA ILE A 256 -15.23 8.58 14.38
C ILE A 256 -13.96 9.40 14.53
N LEU A 257 -12.86 8.99 13.86
CA LEU A 257 -11.58 9.71 13.89
C LEU A 257 -11.73 11.13 13.33
N SER A 258 -12.44 11.28 12.21
CA SER A 258 -12.68 12.60 11.59
C SER A 258 -13.47 13.53 12.50
N LYS A 259 -14.41 12.99 13.27
CA LYS A 259 -15.14 13.75 14.30
C LYS A 259 -14.27 14.17 15.47
N VAL A 260 -13.36 13.29 15.91
CA VAL A 260 -12.46 13.55 17.05
C VAL A 260 -11.35 14.53 16.68
N PHE A 261 -10.74 14.34 15.49
CA PHE A 261 -9.57 15.11 15.07
C PHE A 261 -9.91 16.25 14.07
N HIS A 262 -11.19 16.46 13.78
CA HIS A 262 -11.67 17.49 12.85
C HIS A 262 -11.08 17.37 11.45
N TRP A 263 -11.00 16.13 10.92
CA TRP A 263 -10.51 15.86 9.59
C TRP A 263 -11.59 16.14 8.53
N ASP A 264 -11.15 16.57 7.37
CA ASP A 264 -12.04 16.83 6.23
C ASP A 264 -12.15 15.63 5.30
N LEU A 265 -13.27 15.53 4.59
CA LEU A 265 -13.55 14.41 3.71
C LEU A 265 -12.57 14.29 2.53
N CYS A 266 -12.06 15.42 2.03
CA CYS A 266 -11.10 15.39 0.92
C CYS A 266 -9.85 14.61 1.31
N MET A 267 -9.25 14.96 2.46
CA MET A 267 -8.03 14.31 2.94
C MET A 267 -8.28 12.87 3.37
N ASP A 268 -9.41 12.60 4.04
CA ASP A 268 -9.83 11.24 4.42
C ASP A 268 -9.97 10.33 3.18
N SER A 269 -10.68 10.82 2.16
CA SER A 269 -10.88 10.08 0.91
C SER A 269 -9.57 9.87 0.13
N THR A 270 -8.75 10.92 0.05
CA THR A 270 -7.44 10.88 -0.63
C THR A 270 -6.51 9.89 0.08
N ALA A 271 -6.43 9.95 1.41
CA ALA A 271 -5.62 9.02 2.21
C ALA A 271 -6.11 7.58 2.08
N SER A 272 -7.44 7.36 2.12
CA SER A 272 -8.03 6.04 1.97
C SER A 272 -7.68 5.41 0.61
N VAL A 273 -7.74 6.19 -0.48
CA VAL A 273 -7.33 5.68 -1.81
C VAL A 273 -5.82 5.59 -1.93
N ALA A 274 -5.06 6.46 -1.29
CA ALA A 274 -3.60 6.35 -1.26
C ALA A 274 -3.15 5.03 -0.61
N CYS A 275 -3.84 4.60 0.44
CA CYS A 275 -3.63 3.29 1.05
C CYS A 275 -3.86 2.15 0.05
N ILE A 276 -4.97 2.19 -0.70
CA ILE A 276 -5.41 1.05 -1.53
C ILE A 276 -4.78 1.05 -2.92
N GLY A 277 -4.80 2.19 -3.59
CA GLY A 277 -4.37 2.32 -4.99
C GLY A 277 -3.05 3.06 -5.19
N GLY A 278 -2.42 3.50 -4.11
CA GLY A 278 -1.13 4.18 -4.13
C GLY A 278 -1.12 5.50 -4.90
N SER A 279 0.06 5.88 -5.40
CA SER A 279 0.32 7.18 -6.04
C SER A 279 -0.36 7.37 -7.40
N ALA A 280 -0.86 6.30 -8.03
CA ALA A 280 -1.57 6.40 -9.31
C ALA A 280 -3.03 6.84 -9.12
N SER A 281 -3.68 6.45 -8.04
CA SER A 281 -5.12 6.62 -7.84
C SER A 281 -5.48 7.75 -6.90
N ALA A 282 -4.66 8.00 -5.89
CA ALA A 282 -4.92 9.04 -4.91
C ALA A 282 -5.04 10.45 -5.53
N PRO A 283 -4.25 10.84 -6.55
CA PRO A 283 -4.44 12.10 -7.25
C PRO A 283 -5.81 12.23 -7.91
N ILE A 284 -6.40 11.14 -8.38
CA ILE A 284 -7.73 11.15 -9.04
C ILE A 284 -8.79 11.60 -8.04
N ILE A 285 -8.74 11.08 -6.81
CA ILE A 285 -9.67 11.50 -5.76
C ILE A 285 -9.38 12.92 -5.30
N ALA A 286 -8.12 13.26 -5.05
CA ALA A 286 -7.74 14.61 -4.62
C ALA A 286 -8.21 15.68 -5.61
N THR A 287 -7.98 15.47 -6.91
CA THR A 287 -8.38 16.42 -7.98
C THR A 287 -9.90 16.49 -8.18
N ALA A 288 -10.65 15.49 -7.78
CA ALA A 288 -12.12 15.55 -7.82
C ALA A 288 -12.69 16.56 -6.79
N TYR A 289 -11.94 16.90 -5.73
CA TYR A 289 -12.29 17.97 -4.81
C TYR A 289 -11.74 19.32 -5.29
N ASP A 290 -10.46 19.37 -5.64
CA ASP A 290 -9.80 20.55 -6.22
C ASP A 290 -8.59 20.13 -7.06
N GLY A 291 -8.45 20.71 -8.27
CA GLY A 291 -7.34 20.39 -9.18
C GLY A 291 -5.96 20.66 -8.58
N SER A 292 -5.86 21.59 -7.63
CA SER A 292 -4.61 21.93 -6.93
C SER A 292 -4.16 20.85 -5.93
N PHE A 293 -5.01 19.86 -5.58
CA PHE A 293 -4.70 18.86 -4.55
C PHE A 293 -4.00 17.60 -5.10
N ALA A 294 -3.72 17.54 -6.41
CA ALA A 294 -3.07 16.40 -7.06
C ALA A 294 -1.78 15.96 -6.35
N GLY A 295 -0.89 16.90 -6.01
CA GLY A 295 0.39 16.64 -5.36
C GLY A 295 0.25 15.97 -3.99
N ILE A 296 -0.79 16.32 -3.22
CA ILE A 296 -1.09 15.66 -1.93
C ILE A 296 -1.36 14.17 -2.17
N GLY A 297 -2.20 13.86 -3.16
CA GLY A 297 -2.51 12.46 -3.52
C GLY A 297 -1.27 11.67 -3.91
N VAL A 298 -0.38 12.25 -4.73
CA VAL A 298 0.89 11.61 -5.12
C VAL A 298 1.73 11.28 -3.89
N LEU A 299 1.97 12.27 -3.02
CA LEU A 299 2.83 12.09 -1.85
C LEU A 299 2.23 11.12 -0.82
N MET A 300 0.91 11.12 -0.62
CA MET A 300 0.25 10.13 0.23
C MET A 300 0.41 8.70 -0.33
N GLY A 301 0.31 8.53 -1.65
CA GLY A 301 0.55 7.23 -2.27
C GLY A 301 2.00 6.75 -2.16
N VAL A 302 2.97 7.68 -2.22
CA VAL A 302 4.39 7.39 -1.93
C VAL A 302 4.58 6.93 -0.49
N LEU A 303 3.91 7.58 0.47
CA LEU A 303 3.93 7.15 1.88
C LEU A 303 3.40 5.72 2.02
N GLY A 304 2.29 5.38 1.37
CA GLY A 304 1.73 4.04 1.36
C GLY A 304 2.72 2.99 0.84
N ALA A 305 3.31 3.24 -0.33
CA ALA A 305 4.30 2.33 -0.91
C ALA A 305 5.50 2.11 0.03
N ALA A 306 5.93 3.16 0.75
CA ALA A 306 7.06 3.10 1.66
C ALA A 306 6.82 2.23 2.91
N ILE A 307 5.60 2.28 3.47
CA ILE A 307 5.30 1.60 4.75
C ILE A 307 4.48 0.32 4.60
N GLY A 308 3.86 0.09 3.44
CA GLY A 308 2.93 -1.02 3.21
C GLY A 308 3.53 -2.40 3.48
N ASN A 309 4.79 -2.62 3.11
CA ASN A 309 5.49 -3.88 3.40
C ASN A 309 5.62 -4.14 4.91
N PHE A 310 5.97 -3.12 5.69
CA PHE A 310 6.08 -3.27 7.15
C PHE A 310 4.73 -3.55 7.79
N LEU A 311 3.69 -2.85 7.33
CA LEU A 311 2.32 -3.05 7.79
C LEU A 311 1.80 -4.44 7.43
N GLY A 312 2.07 -4.92 6.21
CA GLY A 312 1.74 -6.26 5.76
C GLY A 312 2.41 -7.36 6.58
N LEU A 313 3.72 -7.24 6.82
CA LEU A 313 4.45 -8.17 7.68
C LEU A 313 3.94 -8.15 9.12
N GLY A 314 3.66 -6.95 9.66
CA GLY A 314 3.07 -6.80 10.98
C GLY A 314 1.70 -7.47 11.09
N MET A 315 0.85 -7.31 10.09
CA MET A 315 -0.44 -8.01 10.02
C MET A 315 -0.26 -9.52 9.92
N GLY A 316 0.69 -9.99 9.10
CA GLY A 316 1.02 -11.40 9.00
C GLY A 316 1.41 -12.01 10.35
N ALA A 317 2.24 -11.29 11.13
CA ALA A 317 2.60 -11.71 12.49
C ALA A 317 1.39 -11.79 13.43
N LEU A 318 0.46 -10.83 13.33
CA LEU A 318 -0.77 -10.81 14.13
C LEU A 318 -1.74 -11.92 13.72
N LEU A 319 -1.97 -12.12 12.42
CA LEU A 319 -2.91 -13.14 11.94
C LEU A 319 -2.41 -14.56 12.19
N LYS A 320 -1.09 -14.75 12.20
CA LYS A 320 -0.47 -16.03 12.55
C LYS A 320 -0.79 -16.49 13.99
N LEU A 321 -1.23 -15.58 14.88
CA LEU A 321 -1.65 -15.94 16.23
C LEU A 321 -2.96 -16.75 16.27
N PHE A 322 -3.72 -16.76 15.15
CA PHE A 322 -4.96 -17.53 15.02
C PHE A 322 -4.77 -18.90 14.35
N VAL A 323 -3.54 -19.24 13.99
CA VAL A 323 -3.11 -20.51 13.37
C VAL A 323 -2.40 -21.40 14.37
#